data_b63e279041c78215b781d7b1b5d1a369
#
_entry.id   b63e279041c78215b781d7b1b5d1a369
#
_cell.length_a   1.000
_cell.length_b   1.000
_cell.length_c   1.000
_cell.angle_alpha   90.00
_cell.angle_beta   90.00
_cell.angle_gamma   90.00
#
_symmetry.space_group_name_H-M   'P 1'
#
loop_
_entity.id
_entity.type
_entity.pdbx_description
1 polymer ?
#
loop_
_entity_poly.entity_id
_entity_poly.type
_entity_poly.pdbx_seq_one_letter_code
_entity_poly.pdbx_strand_id
1 'polypeptide(L)'
;MQIPCKLIKTARMLASRLFKSNRKPGAARSSPSDCVTEFHPTIDGTLLVIRCGELSLSRLITTTRYVRPFACSHSWMKACQAERGHVEIDLSPDHIDFHWQSDAIPQTLRLPHLDCQPLAITPPMSPVDARLIRALAATCVAVDHESLRYALSCVQLDAVHGTVTGTDGRRLVRFDGFQFPWRDQAILLPANDAFGSPILRDADHVSCGVIDDRLVIEVTPAQSAKQVETLSGTWTLRLSLQTAGRYPNVESIISKPNNATNRVYFDKQDLAFIVKHLKQLPGDDLEHSPVTLELNGHVDLTAAGDERSRETRVRLSRTLQVGKATSTSMNRHYLSHAARLGITDLWGYGDQRPVVCRGKHLVYVWQPLTGVPVPQRSPDRIEVETTGR
;
A
#
# COMPACT_ATOMS: atom_id res chain seq x y z
N MET A 1 31.12 -14.64 0.89
CA MET A 1 30.33 -13.48 1.37
C MET A 1 29.26 -13.98 2.32
N GLN A 2 29.00 -13.25 3.40
CA GLN A 2 27.95 -13.65 4.35
C GLN A 2 26.81 -12.63 4.34
N ILE A 3 25.56 -13.10 4.20
CA ILE A 3 24.36 -12.26 4.21
C ILE A 3 23.45 -12.72 5.35
N PRO A 4 22.98 -11.81 6.23
CA PRO A 4 22.05 -12.16 7.29
C PRO A 4 20.75 -12.76 6.75
N CYS A 5 20.30 -13.88 7.28
CA CYS A 5 19.03 -14.53 6.88
C CYS A 5 17.82 -13.60 7.00
N LYS A 6 17.79 -12.72 8.00
CA LYS A 6 16.75 -11.70 8.16
C LYS A 6 16.70 -10.73 6.99
N LEU A 7 17.87 -10.33 6.45
CA LEU A 7 17.95 -9.45 5.29
C LEU A 7 17.39 -10.15 4.04
N ILE A 8 17.75 -11.41 3.83
CA ILE A 8 17.26 -12.23 2.71
C ILE A 8 15.73 -12.36 2.78
N LYS A 9 15.19 -12.69 3.96
CA LYS A 9 13.74 -12.79 4.20
C LYS A 9 13.02 -11.47 3.89
N THR A 10 13.60 -10.35 4.31
CA THR A 10 13.08 -9.01 4.05
C THR A 10 13.12 -8.66 2.56
N ALA A 11 14.26 -8.86 1.91
CA ALA A 11 14.43 -8.61 0.48
C ALA A 11 13.45 -9.43 -0.36
N ARG A 12 13.31 -10.73 -0.04
CA ARG A 12 12.34 -11.62 -0.68
C ARG A 12 10.90 -11.15 -0.52
N MET A 13 10.51 -10.73 0.70
CA MET A 13 9.16 -10.24 0.97
C MET A 13 8.85 -8.97 0.18
N LEU A 14 9.79 -8.01 0.16
CA LEU A 14 9.65 -6.78 -0.61
C LEU A 14 9.60 -7.04 -2.11
N ALA A 15 10.51 -7.86 -2.63
CA ALA A 15 10.55 -8.26 -4.03
C ALA A 15 9.26 -8.96 -4.46
N SER A 16 8.75 -9.88 -3.64
CA SER A 16 7.48 -10.58 -3.92
C SER A 16 6.30 -9.62 -4.03
N ARG A 17 6.24 -8.57 -3.21
CA ARG A 17 5.18 -7.54 -3.30
C ARG A 17 5.39 -6.62 -4.49
N LEU A 18 6.63 -6.18 -4.72
CA LEU A 18 7.01 -5.28 -5.80
C LEU A 18 6.66 -5.89 -7.17
N PHE A 19 7.01 -7.15 -7.39
CA PHE A 19 6.86 -7.81 -8.68
C PHE A 19 5.46 -8.42 -8.91
N LYS A 20 4.67 -8.62 -7.84
CA LYS A 20 3.30 -9.13 -7.97
C LYS A 20 2.35 -8.10 -8.58
N SER A 21 2.50 -6.84 -8.27
CA SER A 21 1.58 -5.76 -8.65
C SER A 21 1.68 -5.34 -10.12
N ASN A 22 2.75 -5.69 -10.83
CA ASN A 22 2.99 -5.23 -12.21
C ASN A 22 2.33 -6.13 -13.27
N ARG A 23 1.23 -6.79 -12.94
CA ARG A 23 0.51 -7.66 -13.89
C ARG A 23 -0.37 -6.81 -14.78
N LYS A 24 0.07 -6.54 -16.01
CA LYS A 24 -0.84 -6.05 -17.05
C LYS A 24 -1.95 -7.09 -17.23
N PRO A 25 -3.23 -6.68 -17.26
CA PRO A 25 -4.32 -7.58 -17.63
C PRO A 25 -3.99 -8.23 -18.99
N GLY A 26 -3.98 -9.57 -19.06
CA GLY A 26 -3.68 -10.29 -20.30
C GLY A 26 -2.20 -10.56 -20.59
N ALA A 27 -1.26 -10.07 -19.82
CA ALA A 27 0.16 -10.43 -19.97
C ALA A 27 0.43 -11.83 -19.41
N ALA A 28 1.25 -12.60 -20.12
CA ALA A 28 1.73 -13.89 -19.64
C ALA A 28 2.36 -13.70 -18.23
N ARG A 29 2.07 -14.62 -17.32
CA ARG A 29 2.63 -14.61 -15.98
C ARG A 29 4.15 -14.63 -16.10
N SER A 30 4.84 -13.53 -15.80
CA SER A 30 6.26 -13.61 -15.50
C SER A 30 6.39 -14.61 -14.34
N SER A 31 7.03 -15.71 -14.61
CA SER A 31 7.27 -16.74 -13.58
C SER A 31 8.22 -16.11 -12.53
N PRO A 32 8.11 -16.48 -11.25
CA PRO A 32 9.17 -16.17 -10.27
C PRO A 32 10.55 -16.66 -10.72
N SER A 33 10.62 -17.57 -11.70
CA SER A 33 11.85 -18.03 -12.38
C SER A 33 12.53 -16.94 -13.21
N ASP A 34 11.80 -15.90 -13.64
CA ASP A 34 12.34 -14.86 -14.53
C ASP A 34 13.02 -13.72 -13.76
N CYS A 35 12.97 -13.76 -12.44
CA CYS A 35 13.63 -12.78 -11.59
C CYS A 35 15.09 -13.20 -11.33
N VAL A 36 15.98 -12.24 -11.43
CA VAL A 36 17.42 -12.40 -11.23
C VAL A 36 17.85 -11.68 -9.97
N THR A 37 18.78 -12.27 -9.24
CA THR A 37 19.51 -11.63 -8.15
C THR A 37 20.92 -11.35 -8.60
N GLU A 38 21.33 -10.11 -8.52
CA GLU A 38 22.64 -9.61 -8.93
C GLU A 38 23.40 -9.07 -7.72
N PHE A 39 24.72 -9.22 -7.73
CA PHE A 39 25.62 -8.73 -6.70
C PHE A 39 26.69 -7.89 -7.38
N HIS A 40 26.70 -6.60 -7.08
CA HIS A 40 27.63 -5.66 -7.68
C HIS A 40 28.59 -5.12 -6.61
N PRO A 41 29.90 -5.33 -6.76
CA PRO A 41 30.89 -4.72 -5.86
C PRO A 41 30.83 -3.19 -5.97
N THR A 42 30.87 -2.52 -4.84
CA THR A 42 30.94 -1.06 -4.73
C THR A 42 32.06 -0.65 -3.80
N ILE A 43 32.33 0.65 -3.70
CA ILE A 43 33.35 1.17 -2.79
C ILE A 43 33.01 0.87 -1.31
N ASP A 44 31.71 0.85 -0.96
CA ASP A 44 31.21 0.70 0.41
C ASP A 44 30.76 -0.73 0.76
N GLY A 45 30.85 -1.68 -0.18
CA GLY A 45 30.41 -3.05 0.04
C GLY A 45 29.92 -3.74 -1.24
N THR A 46 28.86 -4.52 -1.14
CA THR A 46 28.21 -5.17 -2.28
C THR A 46 26.78 -4.70 -2.41
N LEU A 47 26.40 -4.20 -3.57
CA LEU A 47 25.01 -3.84 -3.87
C LEU A 47 24.26 -5.11 -4.30
N LEU A 48 23.27 -5.51 -3.49
CA LEU A 48 22.31 -6.55 -3.85
C LEU A 48 21.23 -5.91 -4.72
N VAL A 49 21.00 -6.45 -5.91
CA VAL A 49 19.93 -6.03 -6.82
C VAL A 49 19.05 -7.23 -7.14
N ILE A 50 17.74 -7.10 -6.94
CA ILE A 50 16.76 -8.08 -7.38
C ILE A 50 15.98 -7.43 -8.52
N ARG A 51 16.01 -8.04 -9.70
CA ARG A 51 15.43 -7.51 -10.93
C ARG A 51 14.39 -8.48 -11.48
N CYS A 52 13.27 -7.93 -11.94
CA CYS A 52 12.21 -8.67 -12.63
C CYS A 52 11.63 -7.78 -13.73
N GLY A 53 12.04 -8.02 -14.97
CA GLY A 53 11.74 -7.11 -16.08
C GLY A 53 12.29 -5.70 -15.81
N GLU A 54 11.42 -4.72 -15.91
CA GLU A 54 11.75 -3.30 -15.73
C GLU A 54 11.81 -2.85 -14.25
N LEU A 55 11.35 -3.71 -13.33
CA LEU A 55 11.34 -3.39 -11.90
C LEU A 55 12.61 -3.89 -11.23
N SER A 56 13.12 -3.12 -10.28
CA SER A 56 14.19 -3.62 -9.41
C SER A 56 14.07 -3.11 -7.98
N LEU A 57 14.57 -3.93 -7.08
CA LEU A 57 14.78 -3.64 -5.67
C LEU A 57 16.25 -3.77 -5.38
N SER A 58 16.88 -2.78 -4.79
CA SER A 58 18.29 -2.87 -4.43
C SER A 58 18.57 -2.37 -3.03
N ARG A 59 19.71 -2.87 -2.48
CA ARG A 59 20.22 -2.48 -1.19
C ARG A 59 21.71 -2.74 -1.08
N LEU A 60 22.42 -1.80 -0.48
CA LEU A 60 23.83 -1.99 -0.13
C LEU A 60 23.95 -2.94 1.07
N ILE A 61 24.85 -3.93 0.93
CA ILE A 61 25.23 -4.87 1.99
C ILE A 61 26.69 -4.58 2.35
N THR A 62 26.92 -4.18 3.59
CA THR A 62 28.25 -3.98 4.13
C THR A 62 28.88 -5.34 4.49
N THR A 63 29.53 -5.98 3.53
CA THR A 63 30.18 -7.29 3.70
C THR A 63 31.46 -7.35 2.92
N THR A 64 32.19 -8.48 3.00
CA THR A 64 33.39 -8.73 2.22
C THR A 64 33.13 -8.52 0.73
N ARG A 65 33.95 -7.73 0.08
CA ARG A 65 33.82 -7.40 -1.34
C ARG A 65 34.18 -8.59 -2.22
N TYR A 66 33.39 -8.78 -3.27
CA TYR A 66 33.81 -9.55 -4.42
C TYR A 66 34.51 -8.66 -5.45
N VAL A 67 35.44 -9.25 -6.19
CA VAL A 67 36.23 -8.50 -7.20
C VAL A 67 35.41 -8.26 -8.48
N ARG A 68 34.44 -9.12 -8.76
CA ARG A 68 33.61 -9.05 -9.97
C ARG A 68 32.12 -9.15 -9.64
N PRO A 69 31.25 -8.52 -10.45
CA PRO A 69 29.79 -8.73 -10.32
C PRO A 69 29.43 -10.16 -10.73
N PHE A 70 28.35 -10.67 -10.13
CA PHE A 70 27.77 -11.96 -10.48
C PHE A 70 26.26 -11.96 -10.30
N ALA A 71 25.58 -12.87 -11.00
CA ALA A 71 24.13 -13.00 -10.97
C ALA A 71 23.69 -14.46 -10.92
N CYS A 72 22.53 -14.71 -10.34
CA CYS A 72 21.89 -16.02 -10.27
C CYS A 72 20.36 -15.91 -10.27
N SER A 73 19.68 -17.04 -10.43
CA SER A 73 18.23 -17.09 -10.29
C SER A 73 17.80 -16.63 -8.88
N HIS A 74 16.74 -15.82 -8.81
CA HIS A 74 16.17 -15.36 -7.54
C HIS A 74 15.63 -16.51 -6.65
N SER A 75 15.46 -17.71 -7.19
CA SER A 75 14.95 -18.89 -6.49
C SER A 75 15.70 -19.25 -5.21
N TRP A 76 16.99 -18.93 -5.11
CA TRP A 76 17.81 -19.20 -3.94
C TRP A 76 17.26 -18.57 -2.65
N MET A 77 16.69 -17.37 -2.74
CA MET A 77 16.09 -16.69 -1.58
C MET A 77 14.86 -17.43 -1.03
N LYS A 78 14.19 -18.23 -1.87
CA LYS A 78 13.09 -19.09 -1.43
C LYS A 78 13.60 -20.39 -0.79
N ALA A 79 14.71 -20.92 -1.29
CA ALA A 79 15.34 -22.13 -0.74
C ALA A 79 15.97 -21.84 0.64
N CYS A 80 16.61 -20.69 0.81
CA CYS A 80 17.22 -20.28 2.08
C CYS A 80 16.16 -19.84 3.11
N GLN A 81 15.48 -20.80 3.72
CA GLN A 81 14.40 -20.52 4.69
C GLN A 81 14.90 -20.39 6.15
N ALA A 82 16.21 -20.29 6.37
CA ALA A 82 16.74 -20.13 7.73
C ALA A 82 16.21 -18.85 8.41
N GLU A 83 15.76 -18.98 9.65
CA GLU A 83 15.22 -17.85 10.41
C GLU A 83 16.33 -17.03 11.09
N ARG A 84 17.47 -17.64 11.35
CA ARG A 84 18.61 -17.05 12.08
C ARG A 84 19.93 -17.34 11.35
N GLY A 85 20.97 -16.59 11.69
CA GLY A 85 22.31 -16.78 11.14
C GLY A 85 22.52 -16.04 9.80
N HIS A 86 23.41 -16.57 9.00
CA HIS A 86 23.86 -16.02 7.74
C HIS A 86 23.81 -17.07 6.64
N VAL A 87 23.63 -16.64 5.43
CA VAL A 87 23.91 -17.43 4.23
C VAL A 87 25.31 -17.06 3.76
N GLU A 88 26.16 -18.04 3.63
CA GLU A 88 27.48 -17.90 3.04
C GLU A 88 27.40 -18.19 1.55
N ILE A 89 28.05 -17.33 0.74
CA ILE A 89 28.02 -17.44 -0.71
C ILE A 89 29.46 -17.61 -1.19
N ASP A 90 29.70 -18.70 -1.90
CA ASP A 90 30.99 -19.01 -2.50
C ASP A 90 30.90 -19.02 -4.03
N LEU A 91 31.86 -18.37 -4.68
CA LEU A 91 31.92 -18.24 -6.13
C LEU A 91 32.94 -19.22 -6.70
N SER A 92 32.48 -20.09 -7.57
CA SER A 92 33.31 -20.92 -8.44
C SER A 92 33.27 -20.39 -9.88
N PRO A 93 34.15 -20.80 -10.79
CA PRO A 93 34.08 -20.37 -12.19
C PRO A 93 32.74 -20.69 -12.88
N ASP A 94 32.15 -21.84 -12.58
CA ASP A 94 31.01 -22.40 -13.29
C ASP A 94 29.70 -22.29 -12.50
N HIS A 95 29.75 -22.04 -11.18
CA HIS A 95 28.57 -22.06 -10.32
C HIS A 95 28.78 -21.19 -9.09
N ILE A 96 27.65 -20.98 -8.39
CA ILE A 96 27.55 -20.24 -7.13
C ILE A 96 26.99 -21.21 -6.09
N ASP A 97 27.68 -21.40 -4.98
CA ASP A 97 27.23 -22.20 -3.86
C ASP A 97 26.72 -21.29 -2.73
N PHE A 98 25.56 -21.63 -2.21
CA PHE A 98 24.90 -20.98 -1.08
C PHE A 98 24.87 -21.98 0.08
N HIS A 99 25.46 -21.62 1.21
CA HIS A 99 25.53 -22.45 2.42
C HIS A 99 24.80 -21.78 3.56
N TRP A 100 23.93 -22.51 4.25
CA TRP A 100 23.22 -22.01 5.44
C TRP A 100 22.90 -23.16 6.39
N GLN A 101 22.44 -22.84 7.58
CA GLN A 101 21.92 -23.80 8.54
C GLN A 101 20.41 -23.68 8.67
N SER A 102 19.69 -24.77 8.57
CA SER A 102 18.27 -24.89 8.87
C SER A 102 18.11 -25.89 10.01
N ASP A 103 17.62 -25.44 11.17
CA ASP A 103 17.43 -26.27 12.37
C ASP A 103 18.69 -27.09 12.72
N ALA A 104 19.85 -26.45 12.72
CA ALA A 104 21.17 -27.05 12.93
C ALA A 104 21.64 -28.05 11.84
N ILE A 105 20.90 -28.22 10.75
CA ILE A 105 21.30 -29.06 9.63
C ILE A 105 21.93 -28.18 8.55
N PRO A 106 23.19 -28.45 8.14
CA PRO A 106 23.82 -27.74 7.03
C PRO A 106 23.07 -27.99 5.73
N GLN A 107 22.82 -26.92 4.99
CA GLN A 107 22.19 -26.95 3.70
C GLN A 107 23.10 -26.31 2.66
N THR A 108 23.06 -26.81 1.44
CA THR A 108 23.81 -26.23 0.31
C THR A 108 22.89 -26.19 -0.93
N LEU A 109 22.91 -25.08 -1.64
CA LEU A 109 22.28 -24.93 -2.93
C LEU A 109 23.29 -24.46 -3.95
N ARG A 110 23.40 -25.17 -5.05
CA ARG A 110 24.25 -24.81 -6.19
C ARG A 110 23.41 -24.26 -7.33
N LEU A 111 23.80 -23.10 -7.85
CA LEU A 111 23.15 -22.47 -9.01
C LEU A 111 24.17 -22.09 -10.07
N PRO A 112 23.79 -22.12 -11.36
CA PRO A 112 24.64 -21.61 -12.43
C PRO A 112 24.74 -20.08 -12.35
N HIS A 113 25.81 -19.55 -12.94
CA HIS A 113 25.91 -18.12 -13.20
C HIS A 113 24.90 -17.71 -14.27
N LEU A 114 24.32 -16.53 -14.08
CA LEU A 114 23.55 -15.81 -15.08
C LEU A 114 24.31 -14.55 -15.49
N ASP A 115 23.95 -13.98 -16.63
CA ASP A 115 24.50 -12.72 -17.08
C ASP A 115 24.11 -11.60 -16.14
N CYS A 116 25.11 -10.88 -15.65
CA CYS A 116 24.93 -9.72 -14.81
C CYS A 116 24.73 -8.48 -15.66
N GLN A 117 23.63 -7.79 -15.48
CA GLN A 117 23.37 -6.57 -16.24
C GLN A 117 24.08 -5.36 -15.63
N PRO A 118 24.44 -4.35 -16.43
CA PRO A 118 24.98 -3.10 -15.91
C PRO A 118 24.01 -2.46 -14.90
N LEU A 119 24.56 -1.79 -13.91
CA LEU A 119 23.76 -0.99 -12.98
C LEU A 119 23.05 0.14 -13.73
N ALA A 120 21.76 0.24 -13.51
CA ALA A 120 20.97 1.31 -14.10
C ALA A 120 21.39 2.67 -13.50
N ILE A 121 21.40 3.70 -14.34
CA ILE A 121 21.72 5.07 -13.93
C ILE A 121 20.72 5.53 -12.86
N THR A 122 21.22 6.15 -11.80
CA THR A 122 20.39 6.77 -10.78
C THR A 122 20.16 8.23 -11.16
N PRO A 123 18.88 8.69 -11.21
CA PRO A 123 18.60 10.10 -11.44
C PRO A 123 19.10 10.96 -10.28
N PRO A 124 19.18 12.29 -10.44
CA PRO A 124 19.33 13.18 -9.31
C PRO A 124 18.20 12.94 -8.29
N MET A 125 18.60 12.54 -7.08
CA MET A 125 17.65 12.23 -6.00
C MET A 125 17.41 13.48 -5.16
N SER A 126 16.16 13.72 -4.80
CA SER A 126 15.77 14.82 -3.90
C SER A 126 14.96 14.29 -2.71
N PRO A 127 15.19 14.83 -1.51
CA PRO A 127 14.39 14.49 -0.34
C PRO A 127 12.93 14.85 -0.55
N VAL A 128 12.03 13.98 -0.10
CA VAL A 128 10.57 14.16 -0.08
C VAL A 128 10.06 13.84 1.31
N ASP A 129 8.90 14.38 1.66
CA ASP A 129 8.25 14.05 2.93
C ASP A 129 8.08 12.52 3.09
N ALA A 130 8.56 11.97 4.22
CA ALA A 130 8.50 10.53 4.49
C ALA A 130 7.06 9.97 4.51
N ARG A 131 6.04 10.83 4.68
CA ARG A 131 4.63 10.46 4.52
C ARG A 131 4.31 9.93 3.12
N LEU A 132 5.16 10.18 2.11
CA LEU A 132 4.95 9.73 0.73
C LEU A 132 4.70 8.21 0.67
N ILE A 133 5.45 7.41 1.41
CA ILE A 133 5.27 5.94 1.39
C ILE A 133 3.89 5.55 1.94
N ARG A 134 3.44 6.21 3.02
CA ARG A 134 2.09 5.97 3.58
C ARG A 134 0.99 6.45 2.63
N ALA A 135 1.21 7.57 1.94
CA ALA A 135 0.29 8.07 0.94
C ALA A 135 0.18 7.11 -0.26
N LEU A 136 1.31 6.62 -0.77
CA LEU A 136 1.33 5.60 -1.82
C LEU A 136 0.65 4.31 -1.38
N ALA A 137 0.92 3.81 -0.17
CA ALA A 137 0.26 2.63 0.36
C ALA A 137 -1.26 2.78 0.42
N ALA A 138 -1.74 3.94 0.88
CA ALA A 138 -3.17 4.21 1.01
C ALA A 138 -3.86 4.41 -0.36
N THR A 139 -3.23 5.15 -1.26
CA THR A 139 -3.78 5.42 -2.59
C THR A 139 -3.77 4.18 -3.48
N CYS A 140 -2.77 3.30 -3.38
CA CYS A 140 -2.75 2.02 -4.08
C CYS A 140 -3.92 1.08 -3.70
N VAL A 141 -4.46 1.18 -2.49
CA VAL A 141 -5.67 0.44 -2.09
C VAL A 141 -6.92 0.99 -2.77
N ALA A 142 -6.92 2.25 -3.18
CA ALA A 142 -8.08 2.94 -3.72
C ALA A 142 -8.18 2.91 -5.25
N VAL A 143 -7.25 2.28 -5.95
CA VAL A 143 -7.26 2.14 -7.41
C VAL A 143 -8.06 0.92 -7.86
N ASP A 144 -8.40 0.88 -9.14
CA ASP A 144 -8.96 -0.30 -9.81
C ASP A 144 -7.85 -1.03 -10.58
N HIS A 145 -7.34 -2.12 -10.00
CA HIS A 145 -6.25 -2.90 -10.58
C HIS A 145 -6.59 -3.58 -11.92
N GLU A 146 -7.87 -3.73 -12.23
CA GLU A 146 -8.35 -4.44 -13.43
C GLU A 146 -8.85 -3.48 -14.51
N SER A 147 -8.92 -2.19 -14.22
CA SER A 147 -9.46 -1.22 -15.16
C SER A 147 -8.57 -1.03 -16.39
N LEU A 148 -9.20 -1.14 -17.55
CA LEU A 148 -8.62 -0.77 -18.85
C LEU A 148 -8.98 0.68 -19.25
N ARG A 149 -9.88 1.33 -18.52
CA ARG A 149 -10.35 2.67 -18.80
C ARG A 149 -9.56 3.67 -17.96
N TYR A 150 -9.08 4.71 -18.59
CA TYR A 150 -8.24 5.70 -17.93
C TYR A 150 -7.04 5.06 -17.22
N ALA A 151 -6.29 5.82 -16.51
CA ALA A 151 -5.20 5.31 -15.70
C ALA A 151 -5.70 4.97 -14.26
N LEU A 152 -6.86 4.31 -14.11
CA LEU A 152 -7.46 3.98 -12.81
C LEU A 152 -6.69 2.90 -12.04
N SER A 153 -5.83 2.14 -12.72
CA SER A 153 -4.89 1.20 -12.08
C SER A 153 -3.62 1.89 -11.55
N CYS A 154 -3.50 3.21 -11.76
CA CYS A 154 -2.35 3.99 -11.35
C CYS A 154 -2.68 4.95 -10.21
N VAL A 155 -1.65 5.30 -9.47
CA VAL A 155 -1.63 6.45 -8.56
C VAL A 155 -1.05 7.63 -9.32
N GLN A 156 -1.68 8.79 -9.25
CA GLN A 156 -1.16 10.04 -9.78
C GLN A 156 -0.32 10.75 -8.72
N LEU A 157 0.92 11.11 -9.08
CA LEU A 157 1.77 12.02 -8.31
C LEU A 157 1.84 13.33 -9.08
N ASP A 158 1.17 14.35 -8.59
CA ASP A 158 1.05 15.66 -9.24
C ASP A 158 1.97 16.66 -8.57
N ALA A 159 3.01 17.09 -9.28
CA ALA A 159 3.99 18.03 -8.75
C ALA A 159 3.46 19.48 -8.74
N VAL A 160 2.53 19.82 -9.62
CA VAL A 160 1.94 21.17 -9.68
C VAL A 160 1.13 21.46 -8.41
N HIS A 161 0.33 20.48 -7.97
CA HIS A 161 -0.53 20.62 -6.80
C HIS A 161 0.06 19.98 -5.54
N GLY A 162 1.20 19.30 -5.62
CA GLY A 162 1.81 18.61 -4.51
C GLY A 162 0.94 17.47 -3.96
N THR A 163 0.28 16.69 -4.83
CA THR A 163 -0.69 15.69 -4.41
C THR A 163 -0.34 14.28 -4.86
N VAL A 164 -0.81 13.30 -4.07
CA VAL A 164 -0.79 11.86 -4.38
C VAL A 164 -2.23 11.38 -4.37
N THR A 165 -2.72 10.88 -5.50
CA THR A 165 -4.14 10.57 -5.70
C THR A 165 -4.33 9.16 -6.26
N GLY A 166 -5.26 8.40 -5.68
CA GLY A 166 -5.73 7.11 -6.17
C GLY A 166 -7.25 7.06 -6.24
N THR A 167 -7.81 6.44 -7.29
CA THR A 167 -9.27 6.30 -7.45
C THR A 167 -9.60 5.06 -8.27
N ASP A 168 -10.74 4.43 -7.95
CA ASP A 168 -11.35 3.34 -8.72
C ASP A 168 -12.62 3.80 -9.48
N GLY A 169 -12.88 5.13 -9.50
CA GLY A 169 -14.08 5.73 -10.08
C GLY A 169 -15.28 5.77 -9.14
N ARG A 170 -15.27 5.05 -8.00
CA ARG A 170 -16.31 5.06 -6.96
C ARG A 170 -15.85 5.68 -5.65
N ARG A 171 -14.55 5.65 -5.41
CA ARG A 171 -13.87 6.31 -4.30
C ARG A 171 -12.61 7.02 -4.77
N LEU A 172 -12.17 7.97 -3.99
CA LEU A 172 -10.96 8.75 -4.19
C LEU A 172 -10.23 8.91 -2.87
N VAL A 173 -8.92 8.68 -2.88
CA VAL A 173 -8.02 9.02 -1.76
C VAL A 173 -6.98 9.99 -2.28
N ARG A 174 -6.84 11.15 -1.64
CA ARG A 174 -5.86 12.16 -1.99
C ARG A 174 -5.13 12.68 -0.77
N PHE A 175 -3.82 12.64 -0.85
CA PHE A 175 -2.93 13.32 0.09
C PHE A 175 -2.35 14.57 -0.56
N ASP A 176 -2.09 15.59 0.24
CA ASP A 176 -1.50 16.86 -0.19
C ASP A 176 -0.24 17.25 0.64
N GLY A 177 0.41 18.32 0.20
CA GLY A 177 1.56 18.91 0.89
C GLY A 177 2.90 18.28 0.53
N PHE A 178 3.01 17.62 -0.62
CA PHE A 178 4.28 17.10 -1.14
C PHE A 178 4.98 18.11 -2.04
N GLN A 179 6.31 18.06 -2.03
CA GLN A 179 7.17 18.74 -3.00
C GLN A 179 7.95 17.65 -3.74
N PHE A 180 7.69 17.55 -5.05
CA PHE A 180 8.35 16.58 -5.91
C PHE A 180 9.50 17.20 -6.69
N PRO A 181 10.57 16.45 -7.01
CA PRO A 181 11.72 16.99 -7.75
C PRO A 181 11.39 17.29 -9.24
N TRP A 182 10.42 16.60 -9.81
CA TRP A 182 9.91 16.95 -11.14
C TRP A 182 8.89 18.08 -10.99
N ARG A 183 9.15 19.19 -11.66
CA ARG A 183 8.27 20.36 -11.66
C ARG A 183 7.29 20.24 -12.82
N ASP A 184 6.16 20.91 -12.75
CA ASP A 184 5.26 21.18 -13.88
C ASP A 184 4.58 19.99 -14.55
N GLN A 185 4.61 18.80 -13.95
CA GLN A 185 3.93 17.62 -14.50
C GLN A 185 3.37 16.70 -13.42
N ALA A 186 2.39 15.90 -13.82
CA ALA A 186 1.92 14.75 -13.08
C ALA A 186 2.46 13.48 -13.71
N ILE A 187 2.89 12.52 -12.87
CA ILE A 187 3.32 11.20 -13.31
C ILE A 187 2.33 10.14 -12.82
N LEU A 188 2.21 9.06 -13.58
CA LEU A 188 1.31 7.95 -13.28
C LEU A 188 2.13 6.73 -12.88
N LEU A 189 1.98 6.33 -11.64
CA LEU A 189 2.66 5.17 -11.08
C LEU A 189 1.66 4.01 -11.00
N PRO A 190 1.89 2.87 -11.68
CA PRO A 190 1.10 1.68 -11.47
C PRO A 190 1.07 1.29 -10.00
N ALA A 191 -0.11 0.97 -9.47
CA ALA A 191 -0.27 0.65 -8.06
C ALA A 191 0.61 -0.54 -7.67
N ASN A 192 1.24 -0.44 -6.50
CA ASN A 192 2.20 -1.43 -6.06
C ASN A 192 2.06 -1.78 -4.57
N ASP A 193 1.92 -3.08 -4.29
CA ASP A 193 1.73 -3.61 -2.94
C ASP A 193 2.96 -3.47 -2.03
N ALA A 194 4.14 -3.18 -2.61
CA ALA A 194 5.36 -3.01 -1.83
C ALA A 194 5.27 -1.85 -0.83
N PHE A 195 4.56 -0.77 -1.18
CA PHE A 195 4.37 0.38 -0.30
C PHE A 195 3.60 0.05 0.98
N GLY A 196 2.73 -0.98 0.95
CA GLY A 196 2.03 -1.52 2.13
C GLY A 196 2.93 -2.34 3.07
N SER A 197 4.22 -2.52 2.75
CA SER A 197 5.15 -3.22 3.63
C SER A 197 5.45 -2.40 4.89
N PRO A 198 5.38 -3.01 6.09
CA PRO A 198 5.74 -2.32 7.33
C PRO A 198 7.16 -1.74 7.32
N ILE A 199 8.09 -2.39 6.60
CA ILE A 199 9.49 -1.93 6.51
C ILE A 199 9.62 -0.61 5.75
N LEU A 200 8.85 -0.43 4.68
CA LEU A 200 8.87 0.81 3.90
C LEU A 200 7.97 1.88 4.51
N ARG A 201 6.83 1.48 5.07
CA ARG A 201 5.78 2.39 5.56
C ARG A 201 6.27 3.31 6.68
N ASP A 202 7.12 2.79 7.56
CA ASP A 202 7.68 3.54 8.68
C ASP A 202 9.10 4.01 8.31
N ALA A 203 9.18 4.91 7.33
CA ALA A 203 10.41 5.51 6.83
C ALA A 203 10.81 6.74 7.64
N ASP A 204 12.12 6.89 7.91
CA ASP A 204 12.71 8.12 8.44
C ASP A 204 13.06 9.09 7.32
N HIS A 205 13.63 8.56 6.22
CA HIS A 205 14.01 9.36 5.07
C HIS A 205 13.50 8.74 3.79
N VAL A 206 12.98 9.59 2.91
CA VAL A 206 12.56 9.23 1.56
C VAL A 206 13.16 10.23 0.60
N SER A 207 13.78 9.75 -0.47
CA SER A 207 14.16 10.56 -1.62
C SER A 207 13.63 9.94 -2.90
N CYS A 208 13.38 10.75 -3.90
CA CYS A 208 12.94 10.27 -5.19
C CYS A 208 13.53 11.10 -6.34
N GLY A 209 13.55 10.47 -7.50
CA GLY A 209 13.95 11.08 -8.76
C GLY A 209 13.30 10.34 -9.92
N VAL A 210 13.21 11.00 -11.06
CA VAL A 210 12.67 10.44 -12.30
C VAL A 210 13.73 10.51 -13.37
N ILE A 211 13.88 9.41 -14.09
CA ILE A 211 14.73 9.32 -15.28
C ILE A 211 13.97 8.51 -16.34
N ASP A 212 13.84 9.07 -17.52
CA ASP A 212 13.05 8.50 -18.61
C ASP A 212 11.60 8.20 -18.13
N ASP A 213 11.17 6.96 -18.27
CA ASP A 213 9.88 6.46 -17.83
C ASP A 213 9.93 5.73 -16.47
N ARG A 214 10.90 6.06 -15.61
CA ARG A 214 11.11 5.37 -14.34
C ARG A 214 11.15 6.32 -13.15
N LEU A 215 10.41 5.94 -12.12
CA LEU A 215 10.50 6.54 -10.80
C LEU A 215 11.48 5.72 -9.95
N VAL A 216 12.45 6.39 -9.37
CA VAL A 216 13.36 5.82 -8.38
C VAL A 216 13.00 6.38 -7.02
N ILE A 217 12.76 5.50 -6.05
CA ILE A 217 12.47 5.88 -4.67
C ILE A 217 13.49 5.21 -3.77
N GLU A 218 14.17 6.00 -2.96
CA GLU A 218 15.01 5.52 -1.87
C GLU A 218 14.29 5.69 -0.54
N VAL A 219 14.27 4.63 0.24
CA VAL A 219 13.58 4.58 1.53
C VAL A 219 14.55 4.09 2.60
N THR A 220 14.81 4.91 3.58
CA THR A 220 15.54 4.52 4.81
C THR A 220 14.50 4.26 5.89
N PRO A 221 14.33 3.00 6.32
CA PRO A 221 13.38 2.66 7.38
C PRO A 221 13.76 3.29 8.71
N ALA A 222 12.75 3.63 9.51
CA ALA A 222 12.94 4.10 10.86
C ALA A 222 13.65 3.03 11.72
N GLN A 223 14.64 3.47 12.47
CA GLN A 223 15.31 2.60 13.44
C GLN A 223 14.39 2.42 14.67
N SER A 224 13.59 1.36 14.67
CA SER A 224 12.88 0.97 15.89
C SER A 224 13.78 0.10 16.77
N ALA A 225 13.66 0.25 18.09
CA ALA A 225 14.44 -0.53 19.08
C ALA A 225 14.29 -2.06 18.97
N LYS A 226 13.35 -2.54 18.13
CA LYS A 226 13.12 -3.95 17.82
C LYS A 226 13.72 -4.40 16.48
N GLN A 227 14.20 -3.47 15.65
CA GLN A 227 14.86 -3.80 14.39
C GLN A 227 16.36 -3.86 14.63
N VAL A 228 16.90 -5.06 14.49
CA VAL A 228 18.34 -5.33 14.58
C VAL A 228 19.07 -4.51 13.52
N GLU A 229 20.29 -4.06 13.80
CA GLU A 229 21.22 -3.32 12.89
C GLU A 229 21.27 -3.87 11.45
N THR A 230 21.06 -5.17 11.28
CA THR A 230 21.01 -5.86 9.98
C THR A 230 19.90 -5.38 9.05
N LEU A 231 18.89 -4.65 9.54
CA LEU A 231 17.79 -4.08 8.73
C LEU A 231 17.92 -2.56 8.54
N SER A 232 18.88 -1.92 9.24
CA SER A 232 19.23 -0.52 8.99
C SER A 232 19.91 -0.39 7.62
N GLY A 233 19.45 0.54 6.80
CA GLY A 233 20.01 0.81 5.47
C GLY A 233 18.93 1.08 4.44
N THR A 234 19.29 1.82 3.42
CA THR A 234 18.39 2.33 2.40
C THR A 234 17.99 1.24 1.41
N TRP A 235 16.70 1.15 1.12
CA TRP A 235 16.13 0.37 0.03
C TRP A 235 15.90 1.28 -1.16
N THR A 236 16.34 0.87 -2.33
CA THR A 236 16.06 1.58 -3.59
C THR A 236 15.09 0.77 -4.43
N LEU A 237 13.95 1.36 -4.75
CA LEU A 237 12.92 0.81 -5.64
C LEU A 237 12.99 1.54 -6.97
N ARG A 238 13.06 0.80 -8.08
CA ARG A 238 12.92 1.33 -9.45
C ARG A 238 11.61 0.82 -10.03
N LEU A 239 10.76 1.73 -10.45
CA LEU A 239 9.38 1.49 -10.83
C LEU A 239 9.14 2.09 -12.21
N SER A 240 8.53 1.34 -13.12
CA SER A 240 8.12 1.86 -14.42
C SER A 240 6.90 2.76 -14.27
N LEU A 241 6.90 3.88 -14.96
CA LEU A 241 5.77 4.79 -15.04
C LEU A 241 4.83 4.40 -16.18
N GLN A 242 3.57 4.72 -16.03
CA GLN A 242 2.60 4.61 -17.10
C GLN A 242 2.68 5.89 -17.95
N THR A 243 3.18 5.76 -19.17
CA THR A 243 3.35 6.88 -20.10
C THR A 243 2.11 7.16 -20.96
N ALA A 244 1.24 6.16 -21.09
CA ALA A 244 -0.01 6.26 -21.84
C ALA A 244 -1.22 6.28 -20.91
N GLY A 245 -2.26 7.02 -21.31
CA GLY A 245 -3.51 7.12 -20.57
C GLY A 245 -3.73 8.48 -19.91
N ARG A 246 -5.00 8.80 -19.69
CA ARG A 246 -5.41 10.05 -19.04
C ARG A 246 -5.95 9.74 -17.65
N TYR A 247 -5.44 10.43 -16.64
CA TYR A 247 -6.02 10.39 -15.30
C TYR A 247 -7.32 11.19 -15.25
N PRO A 248 -8.37 10.73 -14.56
CA PRO A 248 -9.63 11.47 -14.48
C PRO A 248 -9.46 12.80 -13.73
N ASN A 249 -10.24 13.81 -14.13
CA ASN A 249 -10.31 15.06 -13.36
C ASN A 249 -11.15 14.82 -12.11
N VAL A 250 -10.50 14.80 -10.95
CA VAL A 250 -11.12 14.49 -9.65
C VAL A 250 -11.47 15.74 -8.83
N GLU A 251 -11.05 16.93 -9.24
CA GLU A 251 -11.27 18.16 -8.47
C GLU A 251 -12.76 18.48 -8.30
N SER A 252 -13.55 18.24 -9.33
CA SER A 252 -14.98 18.56 -9.34
C SER A 252 -15.82 17.70 -8.40
N ILE A 253 -15.33 16.52 -8.01
CA ILE A 253 -16.06 15.62 -7.10
C ILE A 253 -15.80 15.90 -5.63
N ILE A 254 -14.78 16.68 -5.30
CA ILE A 254 -14.44 17.03 -3.92
C ILE A 254 -15.28 18.23 -3.48
N SER A 255 -16.44 17.97 -2.89
CA SER A 255 -17.34 19.02 -2.43
C SER A 255 -16.71 19.89 -1.33
N LYS A 256 -17.02 21.20 -1.39
CA LYS A 256 -16.52 22.17 -0.40
C LYS A 256 -17.23 22.01 0.95
N PRO A 257 -16.54 22.20 2.08
CA PRO A 257 -17.11 22.04 3.43
C PRO A 257 -18.41 22.85 3.68
N ASN A 258 -18.46 24.07 3.18
CA ASN A 258 -19.59 24.98 3.42
C ASN A 258 -20.93 24.50 2.82
N ASN A 259 -20.89 23.52 1.93
CA ASN A 259 -22.10 22.96 1.30
C ASN A 259 -22.58 21.69 2.01
N ALA A 260 -21.95 21.27 3.10
CA ALA A 260 -22.35 20.07 3.84
C ALA A 260 -23.66 20.30 4.59
N THR A 261 -24.54 19.30 4.55
CA THR A 261 -25.82 19.25 5.30
C THR A 261 -25.65 18.56 6.65
N ASN A 262 -24.69 17.68 6.75
CA ASN A 262 -24.38 16.89 7.93
C ASN A 262 -22.87 16.79 8.13
N ARG A 263 -22.47 16.65 9.39
CA ARG A 263 -21.09 16.34 9.74
C ARG A 263 -21.05 15.34 10.89
N VAL A 264 -20.15 14.37 10.80
CA VAL A 264 -19.87 13.38 11.85
C VAL A 264 -18.45 13.54 12.31
N TYR A 265 -18.26 13.60 13.62
CA TYR A 265 -16.95 13.64 14.27
C TYR A 265 -16.72 12.30 14.97
N PHE A 266 -15.98 11.43 14.33
CA PHE A 266 -15.67 10.13 14.88
C PHE A 266 -14.70 10.22 16.05
N ASP A 267 -15.06 9.60 17.16
CA ASP A 267 -14.14 9.37 18.28
C ASP A 267 -13.11 8.29 17.92
N LYS A 268 -11.91 8.40 18.48
CA LYS A 268 -10.80 7.46 18.22
C LYS A 268 -11.11 6.02 18.63
N GLN A 269 -11.85 5.81 19.70
CA GLN A 269 -12.22 4.47 20.16
C GLN A 269 -13.28 3.86 19.26
N ASP A 270 -14.25 4.66 18.81
CA ASP A 270 -15.25 4.25 17.83
C ASP A 270 -14.60 3.91 16.49
N LEU A 271 -13.60 4.70 16.04
CA LEU A 271 -12.79 4.36 14.86
C LEU A 271 -12.03 3.04 15.04
N ALA A 272 -11.44 2.80 16.21
CA ALA A 272 -10.76 1.53 16.49
C ALA A 272 -11.73 0.34 16.43
N PHE A 273 -12.97 0.51 16.92
CA PHE A 273 -14.03 -0.47 16.79
C PHE A 273 -14.37 -0.73 15.31
N ILE A 274 -14.58 0.32 14.52
CA ILE A 274 -14.83 0.22 13.07
C ILE A 274 -13.73 -0.58 12.37
N VAL A 275 -12.48 -0.25 12.62
CA VAL A 275 -11.32 -0.94 12.01
C VAL A 275 -11.31 -2.43 12.33
N LYS A 276 -11.67 -2.80 13.55
CA LYS A 276 -11.59 -4.17 14.04
C LYS A 276 -12.79 -5.02 13.68
N HIS A 277 -14.00 -4.45 13.76
CA HIS A 277 -15.23 -5.23 13.76
C HIS A 277 -16.16 -5.01 12.57
N LEU A 278 -15.99 -3.93 11.79
CA LEU A 278 -16.94 -3.60 10.72
C LEU A 278 -17.11 -4.71 9.68
N LYS A 279 -16.03 -5.46 9.39
CA LYS A 279 -16.08 -6.61 8.48
C LYS A 279 -16.82 -7.84 9.03
N GLN A 280 -17.01 -7.90 10.33
CA GLN A 280 -17.68 -9.01 10.99
C GLN A 280 -19.19 -8.84 11.03
N LEU A 281 -19.70 -7.65 10.66
CA LEU A 281 -21.14 -7.39 10.57
C LEU A 281 -21.76 -8.19 9.41
N PRO A 282 -23.04 -8.58 9.51
CA PRO A 282 -23.72 -9.33 8.46
C PRO A 282 -23.67 -8.61 7.11
N GLY A 283 -23.71 -9.38 5.99
CA GLY A 283 -23.72 -8.85 4.62
C GLY A 283 -22.35 -8.43 4.07
N ASP A 284 -21.23 -8.93 4.63
CA ASP A 284 -19.90 -8.70 4.05
C ASP A 284 -19.72 -9.42 2.70
N ASP A 285 -20.43 -10.50 2.49
CA ASP A 285 -20.50 -11.30 1.26
C ASP A 285 -21.47 -10.77 0.20
N LEU A 286 -22.34 -9.81 0.57
CA LEU A 286 -23.23 -9.16 -0.38
C LEU A 286 -22.48 -8.24 -1.34
N GLU A 287 -23.10 -7.98 -2.50
CA GLU A 287 -22.56 -7.04 -3.47
C GLU A 287 -22.29 -5.67 -2.82
N HIS A 288 -21.07 -5.17 -2.95
CA HIS A 288 -20.59 -3.94 -2.33
C HIS A 288 -20.52 -3.95 -0.80
N SER A 289 -20.72 -5.07 -0.12
CA SER A 289 -20.63 -5.19 1.35
C SER A 289 -21.24 -3.98 2.08
N PRO A 290 -22.58 -3.79 1.98
CA PRO A 290 -23.23 -2.55 2.42
C PRO A 290 -23.20 -2.38 3.94
N VAL A 291 -23.12 -1.13 4.38
CA VAL A 291 -23.42 -0.68 5.74
C VAL A 291 -24.13 0.66 5.64
N THR A 292 -25.12 0.88 6.49
CA THR A 292 -25.89 2.12 6.54
C THR A 292 -25.47 2.93 7.76
N LEU A 293 -25.07 4.17 7.53
CA LEU A 293 -24.82 5.17 8.57
C LEU A 293 -26.13 5.94 8.81
N GLU A 294 -26.68 5.81 9.99
CA GLU A 294 -27.89 6.49 10.43
C GLU A 294 -27.55 7.63 11.38
N LEU A 295 -28.03 8.83 11.06
CA LEU A 295 -27.82 10.06 11.82
C LEU A 295 -29.20 10.59 12.27
N ASN A 296 -29.56 10.38 13.52
CA ASN A 296 -30.86 10.76 14.06
C ASN A 296 -30.78 11.24 15.53
N GLY A 297 -29.78 12.03 15.85
CA GLY A 297 -29.40 12.42 17.21
C GLY A 297 -28.36 11.49 17.82
N HIS A 298 -28.17 10.33 17.22
CA HIS A 298 -27.10 9.37 17.51
C HIS A 298 -26.43 8.98 16.19
N VAL A 299 -25.26 8.38 16.29
CA VAL A 299 -24.55 7.85 15.14
C VAL A 299 -24.56 6.32 15.22
N ASP A 300 -25.31 5.70 14.34
CA ASP A 300 -25.48 4.25 14.31
C ASP A 300 -25.00 3.69 12.97
N LEU A 301 -24.39 2.52 13.00
CA LEU A 301 -24.03 1.73 11.83
C LEU A 301 -24.93 0.49 11.80
N THR A 302 -25.73 0.36 10.75
CA THR A 302 -26.67 -0.75 10.59
C THR A 302 -26.22 -1.62 9.41
N ALA A 303 -26.18 -2.92 9.61
CA ALA A 303 -25.84 -3.90 8.59
C ALA A 303 -26.82 -5.07 8.66
N ALA A 304 -27.29 -5.50 7.49
CA ALA A 304 -28.12 -6.69 7.33
C ALA A 304 -27.49 -7.61 6.28
N GLY A 305 -27.61 -8.90 6.48
CA GLY A 305 -27.21 -9.91 5.49
C GLY A 305 -28.41 -10.33 4.62
N ASP A 306 -28.42 -11.59 4.22
CA ASP A 306 -29.54 -12.23 3.56
C ASP A 306 -30.72 -12.46 4.54
N GLU A 307 -31.81 -13.05 4.05
CA GLU A 307 -33.02 -13.36 4.84
C GLU A 307 -32.76 -14.22 6.09
N ARG A 308 -31.60 -14.88 6.17
CA ARG A 308 -31.20 -15.76 7.30
C ARG A 308 -30.38 -15.02 8.35
N SER A 309 -29.91 -13.82 8.03
CA SER A 309 -29.04 -13.04 8.90
C SER A 309 -29.85 -12.00 9.67
N ARG A 310 -29.59 -11.90 10.97
CA ARG A 310 -30.19 -10.84 11.78
C ARG A 310 -29.54 -9.50 11.46
N GLU A 311 -30.37 -8.45 11.42
CA GLU A 311 -29.88 -7.08 11.36
C GLU A 311 -29.04 -6.78 12.60
N THR A 312 -27.89 -6.18 12.42
CA THR A 312 -27.04 -5.72 13.52
C THR A 312 -26.89 -4.21 13.45
N ARG A 313 -27.20 -3.54 14.56
CA ARG A 313 -27.01 -2.11 14.77
C ARG A 313 -25.89 -1.87 15.77
N VAL A 314 -24.92 -1.06 15.40
CA VAL A 314 -23.83 -0.63 16.25
C VAL A 314 -23.96 0.84 16.54
N ARG A 315 -24.18 1.21 17.79
CA ARG A 315 -24.16 2.58 18.25
C ARG A 315 -22.75 3.03 18.54
N LEU A 316 -22.30 4.09 17.86
CA LEU A 316 -21.03 4.75 18.09
C LEU A 316 -21.21 5.79 19.20
N SER A 317 -21.06 5.35 20.45
CA SER A 317 -21.52 6.10 21.63
C SER A 317 -20.73 7.38 21.92
N ARG A 318 -19.52 7.52 21.37
CA ARG A 318 -18.65 8.70 21.56
C ARG A 318 -18.60 9.61 20.35
N THR A 319 -19.10 9.15 19.22
CA THR A 319 -19.11 9.87 17.95
C THR A 319 -20.24 10.90 17.95
N LEU A 320 -19.94 12.10 17.49
CA LEU A 320 -20.89 13.22 17.48
C LEU A 320 -21.37 13.50 16.05
N GLN A 321 -22.65 13.86 15.94
CA GLN A 321 -23.20 14.38 14.70
C GLN A 321 -23.66 15.82 14.85
N VAL A 322 -23.56 16.56 13.74
CA VAL A 322 -24.14 17.91 13.59
C VAL A 322 -24.88 17.96 12.26
N GLY A 323 -26.05 18.57 12.23
CA GLY A 323 -26.87 18.73 11.02
C GLY A 323 -28.16 17.93 11.03
N LYS A 324 -28.72 17.67 9.86
CA LYS A 324 -30.02 17.05 9.68
C LYS A 324 -29.98 15.54 9.89
N ALA A 325 -31.06 14.97 10.36
CA ALA A 325 -31.26 13.51 10.37
C ALA A 325 -31.18 12.98 8.93
N THR A 326 -30.42 11.93 8.72
CA THR A 326 -30.26 11.27 7.41
C THR A 326 -29.78 9.84 7.57
N SER A 327 -29.96 9.04 6.53
CA SER A 327 -29.46 7.68 6.43
C SER A 327 -28.69 7.55 5.11
N THR A 328 -27.50 6.99 5.15
CA THR A 328 -26.63 6.87 3.98
C THR A 328 -26.00 5.48 3.95
N SER A 329 -26.30 4.72 2.90
CA SER A 329 -25.68 3.40 2.67
C SER A 329 -24.37 3.55 1.91
N MET A 330 -23.37 2.77 2.32
CA MET A 330 -22.02 2.81 1.73
C MET A 330 -21.34 1.46 1.77
N ASN A 331 -20.30 1.31 0.96
CA ASN A 331 -19.44 0.16 1.07
C ASN A 331 -18.63 0.24 2.37
N ARG A 332 -18.77 -0.77 3.24
CA ARG A 332 -18.12 -0.82 4.55
C ARG A 332 -16.58 -0.80 4.48
N HIS A 333 -16.02 -1.32 3.37
CA HIS A 333 -14.57 -1.30 3.18
C HIS A 333 -14.02 0.11 3.00
N TYR A 334 -14.82 1.05 2.43
CA TYR A 334 -14.43 2.44 2.31
C TYR A 334 -14.37 3.12 3.68
N LEU A 335 -15.41 2.93 4.50
CA LEU A 335 -15.44 3.45 5.87
C LEU A 335 -14.32 2.84 6.73
N SER A 336 -14.10 1.51 6.64
CA SER A 336 -13.00 0.84 7.35
C SER A 336 -11.63 1.34 6.88
N HIS A 337 -11.46 1.66 5.60
CA HIS A 337 -10.20 2.21 5.08
C HIS A 337 -9.99 3.65 5.59
N ALA A 338 -11.00 4.50 5.54
CA ALA A 338 -10.96 5.86 6.09
C ALA A 338 -10.60 5.85 7.59
N ALA A 339 -11.22 4.94 8.35
CA ALA A 339 -10.94 4.76 9.78
C ALA A 339 -9.47 4.35 10.04
N ARG A 340 -8.90 3.43 9.24
CA ARG A 340 -7.47 3.05 9.34
C ARG A 340 -6.53 4.19 9.01
N LEU A 341 -6.94 5.12 8.16
CA LEU A 341 -6.18 6.33 7.85
C LEU A 341 -6.31 7.38 8.95
N GLY A 342 -7.09 7.13 9.99
CA GLY A 342 -7.28 8.03 11.13
C GLY A 342 -8.14 9.26 10.80
N ILE A 343 -9.02 9.15 9.80
CA ILE A 343 -9.92 10.26 9.45
C ILE A 343 -11.03 10.34 10.48
N THR A 344 -11.16 11.51 11.11
CA THR A 344 -12.15 11.77 12.16
C THR A 344 -13.38 12.53 11.67
N ASP A 345 -13.29 13.19 10.53
CA ASP A 345 -14.37 14.05 10.02
C ASP A 345 -15.01 13.47 8.77
N LEU A 346 -16.33 13.27 8.80
CA LEU A 346 -17.14 12.87 7.65
C LEU A 346 -18.20 13.94 7.38
N TRP A 347 -18.31 14.33 6.13
CA TRP A 347 -19.19 15.39 5.66
C TRP A 347 -20.16 14.83 4.63
N GLY A 348 -21.46 14.93 4.90
CA GLY A 348 -22.55 14.55 4.03
C GLY A 348 -23.15 15.78 3.31
N TYR A 349 -23.58 15.59 2.08
CA TYR A 349 -24.08 16.66 1.20
C TYR A 349 -25.50 16.43 0.72
N GLY A 350 -26.23 15.53 1.36
CA GLY A 350 -27.58 15.09 1.00
C GLY A 350 -27.56 13.80 0.17
N ASP A 351 -28.75 13.36 -0.20
CA ASP A 351 -28.97 12.08 -0.86
C ASP A 351 -28.18 11.97 -2.18
N GLN A 352 -27.56 10.83 -2.38
CA GLN A 352 -26.82 10.46 -3.59
C GLN A 352 -25.59 11.33 -3.94
N ARG A 353 -25.22 12.31 -3.13
CA ARG A 353 -23.99 13.07 -3.33
C ARG A 353 -22.80 12.37 -2.66
N PRO A 354 -21.60 12.51 -3.22
CA PRO A 354 -20.41 11.92 -2.63
C PRO A 354 -20.22 12.38 -1.18
N VAL A 355 -19.89 11.43 -0.31
CA VAL A 355 -19.45 11.69 1.06
C VAL A 355 -17.98 12.07 1.03
N VAL A 356 -17.62 13.07 1.81
CA VAL A 356 -16.23 13.54 1.91
C VAL A 356 -15.71 13.37 3.33
N CYS A 357 -14.67 12.61 3.51
CA CYS A 357 -13.95 12.51 4.77
C CYS A 357 -12.67 13.33 4.71
N ARG A 358 -12.35 14.04 5.78
CA ARG A 358 -11.17 14.93 5.85
C ARG A 358 -10.31 14.61 7.06
N GLY A 359 -9.01 14.57 6.81
CA GLY A 359 -7.96 14.51 7.81
C GLY A 359 -6.92 15.59 7.57
N LYS A 360 -5.86 15.61 8.36
CA LYS A 360 -4.72 16.49 8.11
C LYS A 360 -4.01 16.02 6.84
N HIS A 361 -3.97 16.88 5.81
CA HIS A 361 -3.36 16.54 4.50
C HIS A 361 -3.97 15.31 3.78
N LEU A 362 -5.24 15.04 4.03
CA LEU A 362 -5.90 13.85 3.49
C LEU A 362 -7.37 14.15 3.21
N VAL A 363 -7.81 13.80 2.02
CA VAL A 363 -9.22 13.79 1.61
C VAL A 363 -9.56 12.40 1.11
N TYR A 364 -10.67 11.85 1.61
CA TYR A 364 -11.24 10.61 1.13
C TYR A 364 -12.69 10.85 0.72
N VAL A 365 -13.02 10.50 -0.50
CA VAL A 365 -14.37 10.67 -1.07
C VAL A 365 -14.88 9.32 -1.54
N TRP A 366 -16.17 9.06 -1.36
CA TRP A 366 -16.83 7.92 -1.99
C TRP A 366 -18.27 8.23 -2.35
N GLN A 367 -18.74 7.52 -3.36
CA GLN A 367 -20.14 7.57 -3.76
C GLN A 367 -20.97 6.68 -2.83
N PRO A 368 -22.08 7.18 -2.22
CA PRO A 368 -23.03 6.34 -1.54
C PRO A 368 -23.62 5.26 -2.43
N LEU A 369 -24.03 4.15 -1.84
CA LEU A 369 -24.75 3.10 -2.54
C LEU A 369 -26.21 3.52 -2.75
N THR A 370 -26.70 3.33 -3.97
CA THR A 370 -28.10 3.57 -4.35
C THR A 370 -28.84 2.25 -4.46
N GLY A 371 -30.14 2.24 -4.13
CA GLY A 371 -30.98 1.06 -4.24
C GLY A 371 -30.74 -0.02 -3.17
N VAL A 372 -29.87 0.24 -2.20
CA VAL A 372 -29.74 -0.63 -1.02
C VAL A 372 -30.92 -0.33 -0.10
N PRO A 373 -31.76 -1.32 0.23
CA PRO A 373 -32.84 -1.10 1.20
C PRO A 373 -32.23 -0.63 2.53
N VAL A 374 -32.73 0.48 3.05
CA VAL A 374 -32.44 0.85 4.44
C VAL A 374 -33.09 -0.24 5.31
N PRO A 375 -32.30 -0.92 6.16
CA PRO A 375 -32.86 -1.98 6.98
C PRO A 375 -34.08 -1.45 7.76
N GLN A 376 -35.26 -2.07 7.57
CA GLN A 376 -36.41 -1.76 8.36
C GLN A 376 -36.21 -2.32 9.76
N ARG A 377 -36.67 -1.59 10.78
CA ARG A 377 -36.56 -2.02 12.19
C ARG A 377 -37.16 -3.43 12.36
N SER A 378 -36.26 -4.41 12.53
CA SER A 378 -36.65 -5.78 12.86
C SER A 378 -36.80 -5.93 14.39
N PRO A 379 -37.84 -6.62 14.89
CA PRO A 379 -37.93 -6.92 16.32
C PRO A 379 -36.77 -7.79 16.84
N ASP A 380 -36.13 -8.58 15.96
CA ASP A 380 -35.02 -9.46 16.30
C ASP A 380 -33.63 -8.85 16.06
N ARG A 381 -33.57 -7.51 16.00
CA ARG A 381 -32.32 -6.77 15.80
C ARG A 381 -31.33 -7.01 16.94
N ILE A 382 -30.06 -7.21 16.59
CA ILE A 382 -28.95 -7.22 17.54
C ILE A 382 -28.45 -5.78 17.73
N GLU A 383 -28.47 -5.27 18.94
CA GLU A 383 -27.94 -3.95 19.28
C GLU A 383 -26.61 -4.09 20.02
N VAL A 384 -25.61 -3.33 19.58
CA VAL A 384 -24.25 -3.27 20.15
C VAL A 384 -23.91 -1.80 20.39
N GLU A 385 -23.28 -1.51 21.51
CA GLU A 385 -22.72 -0.18 21.78
C GLU A 385 -21.20 -0.24 21.90
N THR A 386 -20.51 0.80 21.41
CA THR A 386 -19.05 0.88 21.47
C THR A 386 -18.52 1.26 22.86
N THR A 387 -19.39 1.65 23.78
CA THR A 387 -19.06 1.78 25.21
C THR A 387 -18.92 0.40 25.85
N GLY A 388 -17.97 -0.39 25.37
CA GLY A 388 -17.63 -1.65 25.99
C GLY A 388 -16.62 -1.47 27.11
N ARG A 389 -16.76 -2.30 28.15
CA ARG A 389 -15.93 -2.47 29.34
C ARG A 389 -14.44 -2.56 29.05
#